data_181e20853a0d64bd788fb20da35a21f6
#
_entry.id   181e20853a0d64bd788fb20da35a21f6
#
_cell.length_a   1.000
_cell.length_b   1.000
_cell.length_c   1.000
_cell.angle_alpha   90.00
_cell.angle_beta   90.00
_cell.angle_gamma   90.00
#
_symmetry.space_group_name_H-M   'P 1'
#
loop_
_entity.id
_entity.type
_entity.pdbx_description
1 polymer ?
#
loop_
_entity_poly.entity_id
_entity_poly.type
_entity_poly.pdbx_seq_one_letter_code
_entity_poly.pdbx_strand_id
1 'polypeptide(L)'
;MTAYDSDVFRGAYDALLAKWPAEREALTVRTPYGETRVNACGPRDAPPLLLLPSGGGSTSVSWYAQIADLARAHRVHAVDLIGAPGLSTPAPGRRPRTLDDLTGWLDALLDGLGADRADVGGHSYGGWIALSYALRAPARVRRLFLLDPTRCFAGYRADYLLHALPMLLRPTPGRVRAFLEWETGGAAARDPAWLRLQEAGAGFPATKPVTGPRPAPAALRAFRTPVLLLAAGNSRAHDPSRVATGAAALLPCVTTGVLPGVSHHALPHGAPGELAERLAGFLSD
;
A
#
# COMPACT_ATOMS: atom_id res chain seq x y z
N MET A 1 -20.03 6.46 19.40
CA MET A 1 -19.34 6.03 18.15
C MET A 1 -19.81 6.99 17.08
N THR A 2 -18.92 7.77 16.50
CA THR A 2 -19.24 8.49 15.25
C THR A 2 -19.47 7.42 14.19
N ALA A 3 -20.68 7.38 13.63
CA ALA A 3 -21.00 6.48 12.54
C ALA A 3 -20.10 6.79 11.33
N TYR A 4 -19.74 5.78 10.56
CA TYR A 4 -19.09 5.98 9.27
C TYR A 4 -20.03 6.77 8.35
N ASP A 5 -19.52 7.88 7.84
CA ASP A 5 -20.22 8.70 6.86
C ASP A 5 -19.60 8.45 5.48
N SER A 6 -20.36 7.78 4.63
CA SER A 6 -19.92 7.42 3.27
C SER A 6 -19.70 8.63 2.39
N ASP A 7 -20.45 9.71 2.58
CA ASP A 7 -20.37 10.91 1.74
C ASP A 7 -19.16 11.75 2.12
N VAL A 8 -18.86 11.86 3.42
CA VAL A 8 -17.62 12.48 3.91
C VAL A 8 -16.39 11.72 3.42
N PHE A 9 -16.42 10.38 3.48
CA PHE A 9 -15.34 9.56 2.97
C PHE A 9 -15.18 9.72 1.46
N ARG A 10 -16.29 9.68 0.71
CA ARG A 10 -16.29 9.86 -0.75
C ARG A 10 -15.73 11.23 -1.12
N GLY A 11 -16.14 12.30 -0.46
CA GLY A 11 -15.64 13.63 -0.71
C GLY A 11 -14.14 13.76 -0.45
N ALA A 12 -13.62 13.14 0.61
CA ALA A 12 -12.17 13.11 0.89
C ALA A 12 -11.39 12.27 -0.12
N TYR A 13 -11.95 11.14 -0.56
CA TYR A 13 -11.40 10.29 -1.61
C TYR A 13 -11.30 11.05 -2.93
N ASP A 14 -12.38 11.69 -3.36
CA ASP A 14 -12.45 12.42 -4.62
C ASP A 14 -11.51 13.65 -4.62
N ALA A 15 -11.32 14.30 -3.48
CA ALA A 15 -10.36 15.40 -3.33
C ALA A 15 -8.90 14.97 -3.58
N LEU A 16 -8.51 13.76 -3.15
CA LEU A 16 -7.19 13.20 -3.48
C LEU A 16 -7.13 12.68 -4.91
N LEU A 17 -8.20 12.07 -5.39
CA LEU A 17 -8.28 11.61 -6.78
C LEU A 17 -8.17 12.78 -7.77
N ALA A 18 -8.65 13.97 -7.40
CA ALA A 18 -8.51 15.18 -8.21
C ALA A 18 -7.05 15.63 -8.41
N LYS A 19 -6.12 15.19 -7.56
CA LYS A 19 -4.67 15.43 -7.71
C LYS A 19 -4.01 14.51 -8.74
N TRP A 20 -4.72 13.49 -9.22
CA TRP A 20 -4.21 12.58 -10.25
C TRP A 20 -4.26 13.25 -11.64
N PRO A 21 -3.50 12.75 -12.64
CA PRO A 21 -3.64 13.20 -14.02
C PRO A 21 -5.10 13.12 -14.52
N ALA A 22 -5.47 14.02 -15.42
CA ALA A 22 -6.84 14.07 -15.95
C ALA A 22 -7.22 12.77 -16.69
N GLU A 23 -6.27 12.17 -17.40
CA GLU A 23 -6.44 10.91 -18.14
C GLU A 23 -6.38 9.69 -17.20
N ARG A 24 -7.38 9.55 -16.37
CA ARG A 24 -7.54 8.43 -15.46
C ARG A 24 -8.86 7.72 -15.67
N GLU A 25 -8.87 6.44 -15.38
CA GLU A 25 -10.05 5.58 -15.50
C GLU A 25 -10.38 4.97 -14.13
N ALA A 26 -11.67 4.95 -13.83
CA ALA A 26 -12.19 4.27 -12.65
C ALA A 26 -12.77 2.94 -13.09
N LEU A 27 -12.07 1.86 -12.79
CA LEU A 27 -12.47 0.50 -13.14
C LEU A 27 -13.11 -0.21 -11.94
N THR A 28 -14.06 -1.09 -12.22
CA THR A 28 -14.60 -2.05 -11.26
C THR A 28 -14.31 -3.45 -11.79
N VAL A 29 -13.40 -4.15 -11.14
CA VAL A 29 -13.02 -5.52 -11.50
C VAL A 29 -13.79 -6.50 -10.64
N ARG A 30 -14.57 -7.38 -11.29
CA ARG A 30 -15.31 -8.45 -10.60
C ARG A 30 -14.42 -9.66 -10.40
N THR A 31 -14.38 -10.14 -9.17
CA THR A 31 -13.64 -11.32 -8.75
C THR A 31 -14.53 -12.23 -7.92
N PRO A 32 -14.15 -13.49 -7.66
CA PRO A 32 -14.86 -14.36 -6.72
C PRO A 32 -14.97 -13.79 -5.29
N TYR A 33 -14.17 -12.77 -4.95
CA TYR A 33 -14.16 -12.10 -3.64
C TYR A 33 -15.08 -10.88 -3.59
N GLY A 34 -15.54 -10.38 -4.74
CA GLY A 34 -16.40 -9.19 -4.86
C GLY A 34 -15.93 -8.24 -5.94
N GLU A 35 -16.37 -6.99 -5.85
CA GLU A 35 -16.01 -5.93 -6.79
C GLU A 35 -14.82 -5.13 -6.24
N THR A 36 -13.74 -5.08 -7.00
CA THR A 36 -12.54 -4.33 -6.65
C THR A 36 -12.51 -3.02 -7.42
N ARG A 37 -12.45 -1.89 -6.70
CA ARG A 37 -12.19 -0.58 -7.28
C ARG A 37 -10.72 -0.47 -7.63
N VAL A 38 -10.46 -0.10 -8.87
CA VAL A 38 -9.14 0.19 -9.41
C VAL A 38 -9.17 1.57 -10.06
N ASN A 39 -8.26 2.44 -9.66
CA ASN A 39 -8.00 3.67 -10.38
C ASN A 39 -6.81 3.42 -11.30
N ALA A 40 -7.02 3.56 -12.61
CA ALA A 40 -6.01 3.30 -13.62
C ALA A 40 -5.56 4.59 -14.30
N CYS A 41 -4.28 4.65 -14.66
CA CYS A 41 -3.66 5.79 -15.35
C CYS A 41 -2.48 5.32 -16.20
N GLY A 42 -2.14 6.08 -17.24
CA GLY A 42 -1.05 5.75 -18.17
C GLY A 42 -1.50 4.99 -19.42
N PRO A 43 -0.61 4.82 -20.42
CA PRO A 43 -0.94 4.19 -21.68
C PRO A 43 -1.47 2.76 -21.49
N ARG A 44 -2.47 2.39 -22.27
CA ARG A 44 -3.15 1.08 -22.11
C ARG A 44 -2.28 -0.10 -22.51
N ASP A 45 -1.36 0.11 -23.42
CA ASP A 45 -0.40 -0.84 -23.96
C ASP A 45 0.93 -0.88 -23.18
N ALA A 46 1.13 0.04 -22.22
CA ALA A 46 2.29 0.05 -21.37
C ALA A 46 2.29 -1.12 -20.37
N PRO A 47 3.46 -1.54 -19.88
CA PRO A 47 3.57 -2.61 -18.90
C PRO A 47 2.69 -2.38 -17.66
N PRO A 48 1.92 -3.38 -17.20
CA PRO A 48 1.04 -3.21 -16.06
C PRO A 48 1.83 -3.09 -14.75
N LEU A 49 1.43 -2.12 -13.92
CA LEU A 49 1.95 -1.89 -12.58
C LEU A 49 0.79 -1.88 -11.57
N LEU A 50 0.77 -2.84 -10.66
CA LEU A 50 -0.22 -2.95 -9.59
C LEU A 50 0.29 -2.28 -8.31
N LEU A 51 -0.49 -1.34 -7.75
CA LEU A 51 -0.15 -0.61 -6.55
C LEU A 51 -1.10 -0.94 -5.38
N LEU A 52 -0.53 -1.42 -4.28
CA LEU A 52 -1.24 -1.77 -3.05
C LEU A 52 -1.01 -0.72 -1.97
N PRO A 53 -2.09 -0.07 -1.47
CA PRO A 53 -1.96 0.96 -0.44
C PRO A 53 -1.61 0.38 0.93
N SER A 54 -1.27 1.25 1.87
CA SER A 54 -1.13 0.92 3.29
C SER A 54 -2.45 0.46 3.90
N GLY A 55 -2.39 -0.02 5.14
CA GLY A 55 -3.57 -0.24 5.97
C GLY A 55 -4.17 1.07 6.50
N GLY A 56 -5.19 0.94 7.35
CA GLY A 56 -5.92 2.09 7.91
C GLY A 56 -6.85 2.75 6.90
N GLY A 57 -6.86 4.06 6.83
CA GLY A 57 -7.68 4.84 5.88
C GLY A 57 -7.08 4.99 4.48
N SER A 58 -5.92 4.38 4.22
CA SER A 58 -5.26 4.48 2.91
C SER A 58 -5.98 3.67 1.84
N THR A 59 -6.06 4.24 0.64
CA THR A 59 -6.73 3.67 -0.53
C THR A 59 -5.85 3.85 -1.76
N SER A 60 -6.32 3.41 -2.92
CA SER A 60 -5.67 3.64 -4.22
C SER A 60 -5.25 5.10 -4.43
N VAL A 61 -6.06 6.06 -3.98
CA VAL A 61 -5.78 7.50 -4.17
C VAL A 61 -4.61 8.01 -3.33
N SER A 62 -4.14 7.24 -2.36
CA SER A 62 -2.97 7.61 -1.54
C SER A 62 -1.65 7.65 -2.33
N TRP A 63 -1.64 7.16 -3.56
CA TRP A 63 -0.50 7.21 -4.48
C TRP A 63 -0.41 8.53 -5.28
N TYR A 64 -1.26 9.53 -4.99
CA TYR A 64 -1.43 10.77 -5.76
C TYR A 64 -0.12 11.50 -6.11
N ALA A 65 0.89 11.43 -5.23
CA ALA A 65 2.16 12.12 -5.46
C ALA A 65 3.10 11.39 -6.45
N GLN A 66 2.86 10.09 -6.70
CA GLN A 66 3.74 9.26 -7.53
C GLN A 66 3.10 8.88 -8.87
N ILE A 67 1.78 9.02 -8.96
CA ILE A 67 1.03 8.45 -10.08
C ILE A 67 1.42 9.05 -11.43
N ALA A 68 1.68 10.37 -11.48
CA ALA A 68 2.02 11.06 -12.72
C ALA A 68 3.35 10.55 -13.31
N ASP A 69 4.34 10.30 -12.45
CA ASP A 69 5.64 9.81 -12.89
C ASP A 69 5.59 8.35 -13.29
N LEU A 70 4.92 7.50 -12.49
CA LEU A 70 4.75 6.09 -12.81
C LEU A 70 3.95 5.85 -14.09
N ALA A 71 2.92 6.66 -14.32
CA ALA A 71 2.05 6.56 -15.50
C ALA A 71 2.72 6.96 -16.81
N ARG A 72 3.91 7.55 -16.80
CA ARG A 72 4.66 7.86 -18.04
C ARG A 72 5.10 6.62 -18.80
N ALA A 73 5.45 5.56 -18.05
CA ALA A 73 6.04 4.34 -18.62
C ALA A 73 5.21 3.07 -18.31
N HIS A 74 4.18 3.18 -17.48
CA HIS A 74 3.39 2.03 -17.03
C HIS A 74 1.89 2.29 -17.13
N ARG A 75 1.14 1.22 -17.39
CA ARG A 75 -0.28 1.18 -17.12
C ARG A 75 -0.49 0.92 -15.64
N VAL A 76 -0.63 1.98 -14.86
CA VAL A 76 -0.77 1.89 -13.41
C VAL A 76 -2.19 1.48 -13.03
N HIS A 77 -2.30 0.49 -12.14
CA HIS A 77 -3.54 0.01 -11.52
C HIS A 77 -3.41 0.13 -10.00
N ALA A 78 -3.82 1.24 -9.43
CA ALA A 78 -3.87 1.39 -7.98
C ALA A 78 -5.23 0.91 -7.45
N VAL A 79 -5.21 0.05 -6.43
CA VAL A 79 -6.39 -0.67 -5.96
C VAL A 79 -6.83 -0.23 -4.58
N ASP A 80 -8.12 -0.24 -4.34
CA ASP A 80 -8.67 -0.22 -2.99
C ASP A 80 -8.69 -1.66 -2.47
N LEU A 81 -8.05 -1.90 -1.32
CA LEU A 81 -7.99 -3.24 -0.75
C LEU A 81 -9.41 -3.73 -0.40
N ILE A 82 -9.74 -4.92 -0.89
CA ILE A 82 -11.05 -5.50 -0.63
C ILE A 82 -11.26 -5.75 0.87
N GLY A 83 -12.34 -5.21 1.40
CA GLY A 83 -12.68 -5.32 2.82
C GLY A 83 -11.97 -4.33 3.75
N ALA A 84 -11.20 -3.38 3.21
CA ALA A 84 -10.63 -2.24 3.91
C ALA A 84 -11.40 -0.94 3.54
N PRO A 85 -11.12 0.20 4.21
CA PRO A 85 -11.64 1.49 3.75
C PRO A 85 -11.32 1.71 2.28
N GLY A 86 -12.33 2.11 1.49
CA GLY A 86 -12.22 2.25 0.04
C GLY A 86 -13.57 2.05 -0.63
N LEU A 87 -13.52 1.92 -1.94
CA LEU A 87 -14.70 1.74 -2.78
C LEU A 87 -14.84 0.30 -3.32
N SER A 88 -13.99 -0.63 -2.85
CA SER A 88 -14.12 -2.05 -3.13
C SER A 88 -15.19 -2.68 -2.24
N THR A 89 -16.01 -3.55 -2.80
CA THR A 89 -17.14 -4.18 -2.10
C THR A 89 -16.96 -5.70 -2.08
N PRO A 90 -16.72 -6.31 -0.91
CA PRO A 90 -16.67 -7.77 -0.81
C PRO A 90 -18.02 -8.41 -1.15
N ALA A 91 -17.99 -9.54 -1.87
CA ALA A 91 -19.19 -10.33 -2.06
C ALA A 91 -19.67 -10.94 -0.71
N PRO A 92 -20.97 -11.16 -0.53
CA PRO A 92 -21.51 -11.76 0.69
C PRO A 92 -20.80 -13.06 1.08
N GLY A 93 -20.26 -13.12 2.29
CA GLY A 93 -19.55 -14.29 2.80
C GLY A 93 -18.15 -14.56 2.18
N ARG A 94 -17.69 -13.74 1.22
CA ARG A 94 -16.44 -13.95 0.47
C ARG A 94 -15.34 -12.96 0.81
N ARG A 95 -15.48 -12.22 1.91
CA ARG A 95 -14.42 -11.32 2.37
C ARG A 95 -13.15 -12.12 2.70
N PRO A 96 -11.95 -11.67 2.25
CA PRO A 96 -10.71 -12.33 2.60
C PRO A 96 -10.50 -12.41 4.11
N ARG A 97 -10.14 -13.60 4.62
CA ARG A 97 -9.88 -13.88 6.04
C ARG A 97 -8.49 -14.45 6.27
N THR A 98 -7.89 -14.99 5.23
CA THR A 98 -6.58 -15.63 5.25
C THR A 98 -5.63 -14.98 4.25
N LEU A 99 -4.34 -15.26 4.36
CA LEU A 99 -3.36 -14.84 3.35
C LEU A 99 -3.65 -15.50 2.00
N ASP A 100 -4.12 -16.74 2.00
CA ASP A 100 -4.51 -17.44 0.77
C ASP A 100 -5.69 -16.75 0.07
N ASP A 101 -6.65 -16.23 0.83
CA ASP A 101 -7.74 -15.45 0.25
C ASP A 101 -7.22 -14.15 -0.38
N LEU A 102 -6.31 -13.43 0.29
CA LEU A 102 -5.73 -12.18 -0.25
C LEU A 102 -4.92 -12.44 -1.51
N THR A 103 -4.12 -13.49 -1.53
CA THR A 103 -3.30 -13.82 -2.71
C THR A 103 -4.16 -14.35 -3.86
N GLY A 104 -5.19 -15.14 -3.57
CA GLY A 104 -6.18 -15.58 -4.57
C GLY A 104 -7.02 -14.41 -5.12
N TRP A 105 -7.33 -13.41 -4.27
CA TRP A 105 -7.96 -12.18 -4.74
C TRP A 105 -7.06 -11.41 -5.71
N LEU A 106 -5.74 -11.31 -5.46
CA LEU A 106 -4.79 -10.66 -6.37
C LEU A 106 -4.64 -11.41 -7.69
N ASP A 107 -4.64 -12.76 -7.67
CA ASP A 107 -4.64 -13.54 -8.90
C ASP A 107 -5.88 -13.23 -9.76
N ALA A 108 -7.07 -13.32 -9.15
CA ALA A 108 -8.31 -13.03 -9.86
C ALA A 108 -8.40 -11.56 -10.32
N LEU A 109 -7.79 -10.63 -9.57
CA LEU A 109 -7.73 -9.23 -9.96
C LEU A 109 -6.84 -9.03 -11.19
N LEU A 110 -5.65 -9.63 -11.24
CA LEU A 110 -4.76 -9.56 -12.41
C LEU A 110 -5.41 -10.20 -13.63
N ASP A 111 -6.10 -11.33 -13.47
CA ASP A 111 -6.86 -11.98 -14.55
C ASP A 111 -7.96 -11.04 -15.07
N GLY A 112 -8.71 -10.42 -14.17
CA GLY A 112 -9.77 -9.46 -14.53
C GLY A 112 -9.25 -8.16 -15.18
N LEU A 113 -7.98 -7.81 -14.96
CA LEU A 113 -7.28 -6.72 -15.64
C LEU A 113 -6.64 -7.15 -16.97
N GLY A 114 -6.69 -8.43 -17.32
CA GLY A 114 -6.03 -8.96 -18.51
C GLY A 114 -4.50 -8.99 -18.41
N ALA A 115 -3.95 -9.03 -17.19
CA ALA A 115 -2.52 -8.99 -16.95
C ALA A 115 -1.99 -10.36 -16.50
N ASP A 116 -1.34 -11.09 -17.38
CA ASP A 116 -0.68 -12.37 -17.06
C ASP A 116 0.45 -12.15 -16.05
N ARG A 117 1.15 -11.02 -16.15
CA ARG A 117 2.28 -10.66 -15.31
C ARG A 117 2.34 -9.14 -15.13
N ALA A 118 2.65 -8.67 -13.93
CA ALA A 118 2.74 -7.24 -13.62
C ALA A 118 3.98 -6.90 -12.79
N ASP A 119 4.41 -5.64 -12.82
CA ASP A 119 5.17 -5.08 -11.72
C ASP A 119 4.23 -4.86 -10.55
N VAL A 120 4.71 -5.06 -9.33
CA VAL A 120 3.87 -4.92 -8.13
C VAL A 120 4.58 -4.02 -7.13
N GLY A 121 3.85 -3.04 -6.62
CA GLY A 121 4.32 -2.14 -5.59
C GLY A 121 3.40 -2.12 -4.39
N GLY A 122 3.97 -2.03 -3.19
CA GLY A 122 3.15 -1.93 -1.98
C GLY A 122 3.79 -1.11 -0.88
N HIS A 123 2.97 -0.35 -0.16
CA HIS A 123 3.39 0.41 1.01
C HIS A 123 2.88 -0.26 2.30
N SER A 124 3.75 -0.36 3.31
CA SER A 124 3.36 -0.83 4.64
C SER A 124 2.67 -2.20 4.62
N TYR A 125 1.39 -2.28 4.98
CA TYR A 125 0.55 -3.47 4.89
C TYR A 125 0.41 -3.98 3.45
N GLY A 126 0.22 -3.08 2.49
CA GLY A 126 0.24 -3.42 1.06
C GLY A 126 1.58 -4.01 0.62
N GLY A 127 2.70 -3.56 1.21
CA GLY A 127 4.02 -4.13 1.00
C GLY A 127 4.13 -5.58 1.51
N TRP A 128 3.54 -5.89 2.67
CA TRP A 128 3.46 -7.26 3.17
C TRP A 128 2.59 -8.15 2.27
N ILE A 129 1.45 -7.64 1.78
CA ILE A 129 0.61 -8.36 0.83
C ILE A 129 1.36 -8.61 -0.48
N ALA A 130 2.01 -7.57 -1.04
CA ALA A 130 2.76 -7.65 -2.29
C ALA A 130 3.89 -8.69 -2.24
N LEU A 131 4.70 -8.68 -1.16
CA LEU A 131 5.76 -9.66 -0.95
C LEU A 131 5.20 -11.07 -0.79
N SER A 132 4.14 -11.23 -0.01
CA SER A 132 3.49 -12.53 0.20
C SER A 132 2.92 -13.10 -1.09
N TYR A 133 2.31 -12.24 -1.92
CA TYR A 133 1.83 -12.61 -3.24
C TYR A 133 2.98 -13.02 -4.17
N ALA A 134 4.03 -12.21 -4.25
CA ALA A 134 5.19 -12.50 -5.09
C ALA A 134 5.89 -13.81 -4.72
N LEU A 135 5.97 -14.15 -3.43
CA LEU A 135 6.50 -15.42 -2.95
C LEU A 135 5.62 -16.62 -3.34
N ARG A 136 4.29 -16.43 -3.38
CA ARG A 136 3.34 -17.48 -3.76
C ARG A 136 3.24 -17.68 -5.27
N ALA A 137 3.26 -16.59 -6.04
CA ALA A 137 3.05 -16.57 -7.48
C ALA A 137 4.18 -15.80 -8.20
N PRO A 138 5.45 -16.24 -8.09
CA PRO A 138 6.59 -15.49 -8.63
C PRO A 138 6.52 -15.30 -10.16
N ALA A 139 5.87 -16.22 -10.89
CA ALA A 139 5.66 -16.08 -12.31
C ALA A 139 4.75 -14.91 -12.69
N ARG A 140 3.87 -14.47 -11.78
CA ARG A 140 2.94 -13.34 -11.98
C ARG A 140 3.58 -11.98 -11.69
N VAL A 141 4.76 -11.94 -11.07
CA VAL A 141 5.43 -10.70 -10.67
C VAL A 141 6.74 -10.52 -11.44
N ARG A 142 6.82 -9.45 -12.23
CA ARG A 142 8.02 -9.11 -13.01
C ARG A 142 9.07 -8.46 -12.14
N ARG A 143 8.69 -7.43 -11.41
CA ARG A 143 9.48 -6.69 -10.41
C ARG A 143 8.63 -6.37 -9.20
N LEU A 144 9.25 -6.25 -8.05
CA LEU A 144 8.56 -5.95 -6.80
C LEU A 144 9.21 -4.74 -6.13
N PHE A 145 8.43 -3.69 -5.80
CA PHE A 145 8.94 -2.67 -4.91
C PHE A 145 8.14 -2.59 -3.60
N LEU A 146 8.85 -2.36 -2.52
CA LEU A 146 8.34 -2.36 -1.16
C LEU A 146 8.70 -1.05 -0.48
N LEU A 147 7.69 -0.26 -0.14
CA LEU A 147 7.85 0.98 0.60
C LEU A 147 7.56 0.74 2.08
N ASP A 148 8.62 0.75 2.88
CA ASP A 148 8.59 0.56 4.34
C ASP A 148 7.66 -0.60 4.78
N PRO A 149 7.86 -1.84 4.25
CA PRO A 149 6.92 -2.95 4.42
C PRO A 149 6.88 -3.41 5.87
N THR A 150 5.67 -3.53 6.42
CA THR A 150 5.49 -3.98 7.80
C THR A 150 5.54 -5.50 7.92
N ARG A 151 6.04 -6.03 9.06
CA ARG A 151 6.06 -7.47 9.39
C ARG A 151 6.81 -8.36 8.39
N CYS A 152 7.67 -7.79 7.53
CA CYS A 152 8.49 -8.55 6.59
C CYS A 152 9.87 -8.84 7.18
N PHE A 153 10.63 -7.81 7.50
CA PHE A 153 12.04 -7.91 7.88
C PHE A 153 12.33 -7.46 9.32
N ALA A 154 11.51 -6.58 9.88
CA ALA A 154 11.59 -6.12 11.27
C ALA A 154 10.21 -6.21 11.97
N GLY A 155 10.21 -6.14 13.31
CA GLY A 155 9.01 -6.00 14.12
C GLY A 155 8.63 -4.55 14.30
N TYR A 156 7.41 -4.31 14.75
CA TYR A 156 7.01 -2.99 15.21
C TYR A 156 7.79 -2.61 16.48
N ARG A 157 8.08 -1.33 16.62
CA ARG A 157 8.61 -0.75 17.85
C ARG A 157 7.51 -0.71 18.91
N ALA A 158 7.89 -0.88 20.18
CA ALA A 158 6.94 -0.89 21.28
C ALA A 158 6.25 0.48 21.46
N ASP A 159 7.01 1.57 21.29
CA ASP A 159 6.48 2.94 21.36
C ASP A 159 5.45 3.22 20.26
N TYR A 160 5.68 2.72 19.04
CA TYR A 160 4.70 2.81 17.96
C TYR A 160 3.38 2.11 18.31
N LEU A 161 3.47 0.87 18.82
CA LEU A 161 2.28 0.11 19.21
C LEU A 161 1.52 0.79 20.36
N LEU A 162 2.25 1.35 21.32
CA LEU A 162 1.64 2.08 22.43
C LEU A 162 0.87 3.33 21.97
N HIS A 163 1.45 4.11 21.06
CA HIS A 163 0.79 5.29 20.50
C HIS A 163 -0.37 4.92 19.56
N ALA A 164 -0.27 3.80 18.84
CA ALA A 164 -1.35 3.33 17.98
C ALA A 164 -2.53 2.72 18.76
N LEU A 165 -2.30 2.25 19.99
CA LEU A 165 -3.30 1.50 20.76
C LEU A 165 -4.64 2.22 20.94
N PRO A 166 -4.69 3.53 21.29
CA PRO A 166 -5.97 4.24 21.42
C PRO A 166 -6.78 4.26 20.11
N MET A 167 -6.11 4.40 18.98
CA MET A 167 -6.72 4.37 17.64
C MET A 167 -7.16 2.95 17.29
N LEU A 168 -6.35 1.93 17.58
CA LEU A 168 -6.69 0.53 17.27
C LEU A 168 -7.86 0.00 18.09
N LEU A 169 -7.96 0.40 19.37
CA LEU A 169 -9.07 -0.01 20.23
C LEU A 169 -10.39 0.67 19.89
N ARG A 170 -10.34 1.95 19.52
CA ARG A 170 -11.53 2.74 19.19
C ARG A 170 -11.16 3.79 18.13
N PRO A 171 -11.21 3.43 16.84
CA PRO A 171 -10.89 4.36 15.77
C PRO A 171 -11.91 5.51 15.73
N THR A 172 -11.42 6.72 15.88
CA THR A 172 -12.17 7.97 15.71
C THR A 172 -11.31 8.95 14.91
N PRO A 173 -11.90 9.90 14.16
CA PRO A 173 -11.12 10.90 13.42
C PRO A 173 -10.03 11.57 14.25
N GLY A 174 -10.37 12.03 15.46
CA GLY A 174 -9.40 12.69 16.35
C GLY A 174 -8.25 11.80 16.82
N ARG A 175 -8.50 10.51 17.05
CA ARG A 175 -7.43 9.54 17.41
C ARG A 175 -6.54 9.20 16.24
N VAL A 176 -7.12 9.07 15.04
CA VAL A 176 -6.35 8.89 13.80
C VAL A 176 -5.45 10.09 13.55
N ARG A 177 -6.00 11.32 13.66
CA ARG A 177 -5.22 12.56 13.56
C ARG A 177 -4.07 12.58 14.56
N ALA A 178 -4.34 12.41 15.85
CA ALA A 178 -3.33 12.47 16.91
C ALA A 178 -2.20 11.44 16.68
N PHE A 179 -2.56 10.23 16.26
CA PHE A 179 -1.58 9.20 15.93
C PHE A 179 -0.72 9.59 14.72
N LEU A 180 -1.33 10.06 13.63
CA LEU A 180 -0.61 10.44 12.42
C LEU A 180 0.26 11.69 12.62
N GLU A 181 -0.21 12.68 13.37
CA GLU A 181 0.59 13.86 13.74
C GLU A 181 1.82 13.46 14.56
N TRP A 182 1.65 12.57 15.52
CA TRP A 182 2.78 12.02 16.28
C TRP A 182 3.73 11.24 15.36
N GLU A 183 3.22 10.31 14.57
CA GLU A 183 4.05 9.43 13.72
C GLU A 183 4.83 10.23 12.67
N THR A 184 4.21 11.22 12.06
CA THR A 184 4.82 12.03 11.00
C THR A 184 5.63 13.22 11.55
N GLY A 185 5.72 13.39 12.87
CA GLY A 185 6.36 14.56 13.48
C GLY A 185 5.71 15.88 13.06
N GLY A 186 4.37 15.89 12.89
CA GLY A 186 3.58 17.04 12.47
C GLY A 186 3.48 17.22 10.95
N ALA A 187 4.16 16.39 10.13
CA ALA A 187 4.08 16.52 8.67
C ALA A 187 2.67 16.19 8.11
N ALA A 188 1.87 15.39 8.80
CA ALA A 188 0.49 15.08 8.43
C ALA A 188 -0.37 16.34 8.25
N ALA A 189 -0.18 17.35 9.09
CA ALA A 189 -0.92 18.61 9.01
C ALA A 189 -0.62 19.41 7.72
N ARG A 190 0.49 19.14 7.04
CA ARG A 190 0.88 19.82 5.78
C ARG A 190 0.12 19.31 4.57
N ASP A 191 -0.50 18.12 4.66
CA ASP A 191 -1.40 17.60 3.64
C ASP A 191 -2.80 17.34 4.22
N PRO A 192 -3.61 18.38 4.32
CA PRO A 192 -4.94 18.29 4.92
C PRO A 192 -5.90 17.40 4.12
N ALA A 193 -5.69 17.23 2.82
CA ALA A 193 -6.52 16.36 2.02
C ALA A 193 -6.25 14.88 2.34
N TRP A 194 -4.97 14.51 2.43
CA TRP A 194 -4.58 13.17 2.85
C TRP A 194 -5.04 12.86 4.28
N LEU A 195 -4.81 13.77 5.21
CA LEU A 195 -5.23 13.60 6.60
C LEU A 195 -6.75 13.43 6.72
N ARG A 196 -7.51 14.20 5.95
CA ARG A 196 -8.98 14.12 5.92
C ARG A 196 -9.48 12.76 5.44
N LEU A 197 -8.81 12.16 4.44
CA LEU A 197 -9.13 10.79 4.01
C LEU A 197 -8.88 9.77 5.13
N GLN A 198 -7.74 9.88 5.83
CA GLN A 198 -7.42 8.99 6.94
C GLN A 198 -8.46 9.09 8.08
N GLU A 199 -8.87 10.30 8.42
CA GLU A 199 -9.88 10.59 9.42
C GLU A 199 -11.26 10.05 9.03
N ALA A 200 -11.66 10.27 7.78
CA ALA A 200 -12.94 9.79 7.26
C ALA A 200 -12.99 8.25 7.23
N GLY A 201 -11.86 7.59 6.99
CA GLY A 201 -11.72 6.14 7.03
C GLY A 201 -11.83 5.54 8.44
N ALA A 202 -11.68 6.33 9.50
CA ALA A 202 -11.67 5.84 10.88
C ALA A 202 -12.96 5.14 11.31
N GLY A 203 -14.12 5.60 10.80
CA GLY A 203 -15.43 5.02 11.10
C GLY A 203 -15.84 3.86 10.19
N PHE A 204 -15.01 3.50 9.21
CA PHE A 204 -15.36 2.44 8.26
C PHE A 204 -15.72 1.15 9.01
N PRO A 205 -16.79 0.43 8.58
CA PRO A 205 -17.18 -0.83 9.18
C PRO A 205 -16.09 -1.88 8.97
N ALA A 206 -14.96 -1.65 9.64
CA ALA A 206 -13.78 -2.47 9.47
C ALA A 206 -14.00 -3.83 10.10
N THR A 207 -13.62 -4.83 9.37
CA THR A 207 -13.32 -6.12 9.95
C THR A 207 -11.85 -6.15 10.31
N LYS A 208 -11.51 -7.09 11.18
CA LYS A 208 -10.13 -7.38 11.50
C LYS A 208 -9.32 -7.58 10.20
N PRO A 209 -8.24 -6.83 9.98
CA PRO A 209 -7.42 -7.03 8.80
C PRO A 209 -6.82 -8.43 8.80
N VAL A 210 -6.64 -9.00 7.62
CA VAL A 210 -5.92 -10.27 7.48
C VAL A 210 -4.48 -10.04 7.94
N THR A 211 -4.03 -10.89 8.85
CA THR A 211 -2.63 -10.90 9.31
C THR A 211 -2.07 -12.29 9.13
N GLY A 212 -0.77 -12.37 8.87
CA GLY A 212 -0.06 -13.63 8.70
C GLY A 212 1.30 -13.60 9.40
N PRO A 213 2.03 -14.71 9.38
CA PRO A 213 3.40 -14.76 9.85
C PRO A 213 4.30 -13.87 8.99
N ARG A 214 5.51 -13.62 9.47
CA ARG A 214 6.58 -13.11 8.60
C ARG A 214 6.88 -14.13 7.51
N PRO A 215 7.24 -13.70 6.29
CA PRO A 215 7.69 -14.62 5.25
C PRO A 215 8.83 -15.52 5.76
N ALA A 216 8.76 -16.79 5.42
CA ALA A 216 9.76 -17.77 5.86
C ALA A 216 11.15 -17.44 5.25
N PRO A 217 12.23 -17.45 6.04
CA PRO A 217 13.57 -17.15 5.54
C PRO A 217 14.00 -18.01 4.36
N ALA A 218 13.59 -19.28 4.33
CA ALA A 218 13.89 -20.17 3.21
C ALA A 218 13.22 -19.72 1.89
N ALA A 219 11.95 -19.28 1.97
CA ALA A 219 11.23 -18.77 0.81
C ALA A 219 11.85 -17.45 0.30
N LEU A 220 12.25 -16.55 1.20
CA LEU A 220 12.93 -15.31 0.84
C LEU A 220 14.27 -15.58 0.15
N ARG A 221 15.09 -16.50 0.67
CA ARG A 221 16.38 -16.87 0.04
C ARG A 221 16.23 -17.56 -1.31
N ALA A 222 15.10 -18.21 -1.56
CA ALA A 222 14.81 -18.83 -2.85
C ALA A 222 14.22 -17.86 -3.89
N PHE A 223 13.77 -16.67 -3.46
CA PHE A 223 13.10 -15.70 -4.31
C PHE A 223 14.07 -15.01 -5.27
N ARG A 224 13.77 -14.99 -6.57
CA ARG A 224 14.66 -14.48 -7.63
C ARG A 224 14.10 -13.28 -8.38
N THR A 225 12.86 -12.91 -8.17
CA THR A 225 12.30 -11.68 -8.74
C THR A 225 13.08 -10.47 -8.21
N PRO A 226 13.46 -9.51 -9.04
CA PRO A 226 14.10 -8.27 -8.59
C PRO A 226 13.23 -7.51 -7.58
N VAL A 227 13.84 -7.03 -6.50
CA VAL A 227 13.16 -6.28 -5.43
C VAL A 227 13.85 -4.95 -5.19
N LEU A 228 13.10 -3.87 -5.15
CA LEU A 228 13.51 -2.60 -4.55
C LEU A 228 12.83 -2.45 -3.19
N LEU A 229 13.60 -2.26 -2.14
CA LEU A 229 13.07 -1.94 -0.81
C LEU A 229 13.55 -0.55 -0.38
N LEU A 230 12.61 0.35 -0.14
CA LEU A 230 12.88 1.68 0.38
C LEU A 230 12.25 1.82 1.77
N ALA A 231 13.09 1.98 2.79
CA ALA A 231 12.66 2.21 4.16
C ALA A 231 12.52 3.73 4.44
N ALA A 232 11.56 4.11 5.25
CA ALA A 232 11.38 5.48 5.70
C ALA A 232 12.38 5.81 6.82
N GLY A 233 13.27 6.78 6.59
CA GLY A 233 14.37 7.10 7.51
C GLY A 233 13.90 7.60 8.89
N ASN A 234 12.74 8.24 8.95
CA ASN A 234 12.12 8.70 10.19
C ASN A 234 10.95 7.79 10.63
N SER A 235 10.92 6.54 10.16
CA SER A 235 9.89 5.58 10.56
C SER A 235 9.85 5.40 12.08
N ARG A 236 8.67 5.58 12.66
CA ARG A 236 8.41 5.19 14.05
C ARG A 236 7.84 3.78 14.14
N ALA A 237 7.40 3.21 13.03
CA ALA A 237 6.82 1.87 12.99
C ALA A 237 7.86 0.78 13.30
N HIS A 238 9.06 0.92 12.75
CA HIS A 238 10.17 -0.01 12.94
C HIS A 238 11.52 0.71 12.70
N ASP A 239 12.61 0.01 12.97
CA ASP A 239 13.96 0.50 12.70
C ASP A 239 14.25 0.35 11.18
N PRO A 240 14.45 1.44 10.43
CA PRO A 240 14.69 1.39 8.99
C PRO A 240 15.98 0.65 8.61
N SER A 241 17.02 0.73 9.44
CA SER A 241 18.27 0.01 9.20
C SER A 241 18.07 -1.50 9.33
N ARG A 242 17.30 -1.94 10.34
CA ARG A 242 16.96 -3.36 10.51
C ARG A 242 16.08 -3.89 9.37
N VAL A 243 15.19 -3.07 8.83
CA VAL A 243 14.38 -3.44 7.66
C VAL A 243 15.27 -3.63 6.44
N ALA A 244 16.14 -2.67 6.14
CA ALA A 244 17.03 -2.71 4.99
C ALA A 244 18.05 -3.86 5.09
N THR A 245 18.73 -4.00 6.24
CA THR A 245 19.74 -5.08 6.44
C THR A 245 19.09 -6.46 6.48
N GLY A 246 17.89 -6.57 7.09
CA GLY A 246 17.14 -7.84 7.10
C GLY A 246 16.70 -8.27 5.71
N ALA A 247 16.30 -7.34 4.85
CA ALA A 247 15.98 -7.63 3.45
C ALA A 247 17.22 -8.04 2.67
N ALA A 248 18.33 -7.30 2.79
CA ALA A 248 19.60 -7.61 2.11
C ALA A 248 20.18 -8.98 2.51
N ALA A 249 19.98 -9.41 3.77
CA ALA A 249 20.44 -10.71 4.25
C ALA A 249 19.59 -11.90 3.73
N LEU A 250 18.35 -11.64 3.32
CA LEU A 250 17.39 -12.71 2.99
C LEU A 250 17.01 -12.76 1.51
N LEU A 251 17.03 -11.65 0.80
CA LEU A 251 16.62 -11.57 -0.61
C LEU A 251 17.85 -11.46 -1.52
N PRO A 252 18.12 -12.43 -2.39
CA PRO A 252 19.34 -12.44 -3.21
C PRO A 252 19.35 -11.37 -4.32
N CYS A 253 18.16 -10.91 -4.74
CA CYS A 253 18.00 -9.93 -5.83
C CYS A 253 17.35 -8.64 -5.31
N VAL A 254 17.85 -8.09 -4.19
CA VAL A 254 17.29 -6.88 -3.60
C VAL A 254 18.25 -5.69 -3.69
N THR A 255 17.73 -4.56 -4.10
CA THR A 255 18.32 -3.23 -3.88
C THR A 255 17.61 -2.59 -2.70
N THR A 256 18.35 -2.18 -1.68
CA THR A 256 17.79 -1.53 -0.50
C THR A 256 18.22 -0.06 -0.41
N GLY A 257 17.35 0.77 0.14
CA GLY A 257 17.64 2.17 0.41
C GLY A 257 16.84 2.69 1.60
N VAL A 258 17.29 3.80 2.14
CA VAL A 258 16.59 4.55 3.18
C VAL A 258 16.31 5.94 2.63
N LEU A 259 15.06 6.39 2.70
CA LEU A 259 14.65 7.74 2.32
C LEU A 259 14.75 8.65 3.56
N PRO A 260 15.69 9.60 3.59
CA PRO A 260 15.89 10.46 4.76
C PRO A 260 14.70 11.41 4.95
N GLY A 261 14.43 11.78 6.20
CA GLY A 261 13.42 12.79 6.52
C GLY A 261 11.96 12.36 6.33
N VAL A 262 11.69 11.17 5.85
CA VAL A 262 10.34 10.66 5.58
C VAL A 262 9.93 9.67 6.68
N SER A 263 8.72 9.82 7.20
CA SER A 263 8.12 8.89 8.16
C SER A 263 7.35 7.75 7.46
N HIS A 264 7.01 6.71 8.22
CA HIS A 264 6.28 5.55 7.72
C HIS A 264 5.01 5.90 6.94
N HIS A 265 4.12 6.66 7.58
CA HIS A 265 2.82 6.98 6.96
C HIS A 265 2.90 8.05 5.87
N ALA A 266 3.93 8.91 5.90
CA ALA A 266 4.13 9.93 4.88
C ALA A 266 4.83 9.40 3.62
N LEU A 267 5.37 8.18 3.62
CA LEU A 267 6.30 7.71 2.60
C LEU A 267 5.75 7.81 1.17
N PRO A 268 4.52 7.42 0.83
CA PRO A 268 4.06 7.51 -0.56
C PRO A 268 3.98 8.93 -1.13
N HIS A 269 3.94 9.96 -0.26
CA HIS A 269 3.84 11.37 -0.67
C HIS A 269 4.93 12.28 -0.09
N GLY A 270 5.72 11.77 0.87
CA GLY A 270 6.91 12.43 1.37
C GLY A 270 8.10 12.23 0.41
N ALA A 271 8.91 13.26 0.18
CA ALA A 271 10.04 13.26 -0.75
C ALA A 271 9.67 12.75 -2.16
N PRO A 272 8.64 13.32 -2.82
CA PRO A 272 8.08 12.77 -4.05
C PRO A 272 9.10 12.65 -5.19
N GLY A 273 10.03 13.60 -5.34
CA GLY A 273 11.05 13.57 -6.39
C GLY A 273 12.04 12.44 -6.22
N GLU A 274 12.65 12.28 -5.02
CA GLU A 274 13.60 11.19 -4.77
C GLU A 274 12.94 9.81 -4.90
N LEU A 275 11.71 9.67 -4.40
CA LEU A 275 10.97 8.42 -4.53
C LEU A 275 10.65 8.11 -6.00
N ALA A 276 10.21 9.11 -6.79
CA ALA A 276 9.92 8.94 -8.21
C ALA A 276 11.17 8.52 -9.00
N GLU A 277 12.33 9.15 -8.77
CA GLU A 277 13.60 8.78 -9.42
C GLU A 277 14.00 7.33 -9.11
N ARG A 278 13.92 6.93 -7.83
CA ARG A 278 14.26 5.57 -7.40
C ARG A 278 13.33 4.52 -8.02
N LEU A 279 12.02 4.80 -8.06
CA LEU A 279 11.04 3.90 -8.66
C LEU A 279 11.22 3.83 -10.18
N ALA A 280 11.40 4.97 -10.87
CA ALA A 280 11.61 5.01 -12.30
C ALA A 280 12.88 4.24 -12.71
N GLY A 281 14.00 4.45 -12.03
CA GLY A 281 15.23 3.71 -12.29
C GLY A 281 15.04 2.20 -12.16
N PHE A 282 14.44 1.73 -11.06
CA PHE A 282 14.20 0.32 -10.83
C PHE A 282 13.21 -0.33 -11.80
N LEU A 283 12.19 0.40 -12.21
CA LEU A 283 11.14 -0.13 -13.10
C LEU A 283 11.53 -0.08 -14.59
N SER A 284 12.59 0.67 -14.95
CA SER A 284 13.07 0.77 -16.34
C SER A 284 14.08 -0.33 -16.72
N ASP A 285 14.80 -0.90 -15.74
CA ASP A 285 15.77 -2.00 -15.91
C ASP A 285 15.06 -3.32 -16.28
#